data_51ab5a30bb356be141383f045b19e41b
#
_entry.id   51ab5a30bb356be141383f045b19e41b
#
_cell.length_a   1.000
_cell.length_b   1.000
_cell.length_c   1.000
_cell.angle_alpha   90.00
_cell.angle_beta   90.00
_cell.angle_gamma   90.00
#
_symmetry.space_group_name_H-M   'P 1'
#
loop_
_entity.id
_entity.type
_entity.pdbx_description
1 polymer ?
#
loop_
_entity_poly.entity_id
_entity_poly.type
_entity_poly.pdbx_seq_one_letter_code
_entity_poly.pdbx_strand_id
1 'polypeptide(L)'
;MKLTFLGADHEVTGSCHFLQAAGLNILVDCGMEQGNDVYENQELPIAASDVDCILLTHAHIDHSGLIPLMYVNGFRGQVYSTSATAQLCEIMLRDSAHIQMFEAEWRNRKAARSGGKLKEFVPLYDMDAAVNVCKQFVGCEYDRVYDIAEGIKIRFTDVGHLLGSASIEVWATEKTENGDVTEKIVFSGDIGNINKPIIKDPKHVRDADYVVMESTYGNRSHGGTPNYCLLYTSDAADDLI
;
A
#
# COMPACT_ATOMS: atom_id res chain seq x y z
N MET A 1 -8.73 19.05 -9.21
CA MET A 1 -8.30 17.85 -8.46
C MET A 1 -9.39 17.42 -7.47
N LYS A 2 -9.62 16.10 -7.26
CA LYS A 2 -10.56 15.53 -6.28
C LYS A 2 -9.93 14.32 -5.59
N LEU A 3 -9.97 14.28 -4.26
CA LEU A 3 -9.51 13.16 -3.44
C LEU A 3 -10.69 12.51 -2.73
N THR A 4 -10.74 11.18 -2.73
CA THR A 4 -11.73 10.37 -2.00
C THR A 4 -10.99 9.34 -1.18
N PHE A 5 -11.27 9.26 0.11
CA PHE A 5 -10.76 8.23 1.01
C PHE A 5 -11.64 7.00 0.87
N LEU A 6 -11.06 5.85 0.57
CA LEU A 6 -11.77 4.58 0.37
C LEU A 6 -11.50 3.59 1.50
N GLY A 7 -10.38 3.73 2.20
CA GLY A 7 -9.99 2.90 3.32
C GLY A 7 -9.02 3.62 4.25
N ALA A 8 -8.70 3.01 5.39
CA ALA A 8 -7.94 3.57 6.50
C ALA A 8 -8.51 4.93 6.99
N ASP A 9 -9.82 5.12 6.85
CA ASP A 9 -10.55 6.28 7.35
C ASP A 9 -11.27 5.86 8.66
N HIS A 10 -10.78 6.33 9.79
CA HIS A 10 -11.09 5.87 11.15
C HIS A 10 -10.55 4.48 11.52
N GLU A 11 -9.75 3.85 10.67
CA GLU A 11 -9.12 2.54 10.84
C GLU A 11 -7.62 2.61 10.59
N VAL A 12 -6.89 1.58 11.02
CA VAL A 12 -5.42 1.50 10.85
C VAL A 12 -5.05 0.80 9.54
N THR A 13 -5.82 -0.19 9.11
CA THR A 13 -5.52 -1.04 7.96
C THR A 13 -6.36 -0.68 6.74
N GLY A 14 -6.02 -1.25 5.58
CA GLY A 14 -6.80 -1.06 4.37
C GLY A 14 -6.57 0.29 3.67
N SER A 15 -5.35 0.85 3.74
CA SER A 15 -5.02 2.15 3.12
C SER A 15 -5.36 2.17 1.63
N CYS A 16 -6.28 3.05 1.24
CA CYS A 16 -6.69 3.22 -0.15
C CYS A 16 -7.28 4.61 -0.38
N HIS A 17 -6.65 5.39 -1.25
CA HIS A 17 -7.09 6.73 -1.58
C HIS A 17 -7.27 6.87 -3.10
N PHE A 18 -8.40 7.45 -3.52
CA PHE A 18 -8.71 7.66 -4.92
C PHE A 18 -8.53 9.13 -5.28
N LEU A 19 -7.51 9.42 -6.08
CA LEU A 19 -7.17 10.74 -6.56
C LEU A 19 -7.56 10.90 -8.03
N GLN A 20 -8.42 11.85 -8.33
CA GLN A 20 -8.74 12.28 -9.69
C GLN A 20 -8.06 13.61 -9.95
N ALA A 21 -7.12 13.65 -10.90
CA ALA A 21 -6.32 14.82 -11.21
C ALA A 21 -5.82 14.79 -12.65
N ALA A 22 -5.78 15.91 -13.30
CA ALA A 22 -5.35 16.08 -14.72
C ALA A 22 -6.02 15.08 -15.68
N GLY A 23 -7.27 14.72 -15.42
CA GLY A 23 -8.04 13.76 -16.22
C GLY A 23 -7.72 12.30 -15.95
N LEU A 24 -6.88 11.98 -14.97
CA LEU A 24 -6.49 10.63 -14.58
C LEU A 24 -7.19 10.17 -13.30
N ASN A 25 -7.38 8.87 -13.22
CA ASN A 25 -7.89 8.11 -12.08
C ASN A 25 -6.74 7.35 -11.43
N ILE A 26 -6.25 7.84 -10.30
CA ILE A 26 -5.06 7.35 -9.62
C ILE A 26 -5.46 6.74 -8.28
N LEU A 27 -5.01 5.54 -7.96
CA LEU A 27 -5.04 5.04 -6.58
C LEU A 27 -3.70 5.34 -5.89
N VAL A 28 -3.78 5.77 -4.65
CA VAL A 28 -2.61 5.83 -3.75
C VAL A 28 -2.85 4.80 -2.67
N ASP A 29 -2.01 3.79 -2.67
CA ASP A 29 -2.19 2.51 -2.00
C ASP A 29 -3.46 1.76 -2.44
N CYS A 30 -3.51 0.47 -2.17
CA CYS A 30 -4.64 -0.41 -2.41
C CYS A 30 -4.54 -1.59 -1.43
N GLY A 31 -4.79 -1.27 -0.17
CA GLY A 31 -4.53 -2.12 0.98
C GLY A 31 -5.66 -3.07 1.29
N MET A 32 -5.29 -4.19 1.89
CA MET A 32 -6.21 -5.18 2.43
C MET A 32 -6.43 -4.89 3.92
N GLU A 33 -7.68 -4.92 4.34
CA GLU A 33 -8.01 -4.86 5.76
C GLU A 33 -7.49 -6.09 6.50
N GLN A 34 -7.03 -5.89 7.71
CA GLN A 34 -6.46 -6.92 8.56
C GLN A 34 -7.02 -6.84 9.98
N GLY A 35 -7.16 -8.00 10.63
CA GLY A 35 -7.62 -8.06 12.01
C GLY A 35 -9.15 -8.09 12.14
N ASN A 36 -9.64 -7.47 13.20
CA ASN A 36 -11.08 -7.39 13.51
C ASN A 36 -11.59 -5.95 13.29
N ASP A 37 -11.22 -5.35 12.18
CA ASP A 37 -11.63 -4.00 11.85
C ASP A 37 -13.16 -3.89 11.77
N VAL A 38 -13.66 -2.76 12.22
CA VAL A 38 -15.11 -2.48 12.27
C VAL A 38 -15.57 -1.87 10.95
N TYR A 39 -14.66 -1.22 10.23
CA TYR A 39 -14.95 -0.54 8.98
C TYR A 39 -14.33 -1.33 7.82
N GLU A 40 -15.06 -1.44 6.74
CA GLU A 40 -14.60 -2.06 5.51
C GLU A 40 -14.27 -0.97 4.48
N ASN A 41 -13.32 -1.26 3.60
CA ASN A 41 -13.01 -0.36 2.50
C ASN A 41 -14.26 -0.08 1.66
N GLN A 42 -14.44 1.17 1.29
CA GLN A 42 -15.50 1.54 0.37
C GLN A 42 -15.21 0.98 -1.02
N GLU A 43 -16.27 0.62 -1.73
CA GLU A 43 -16.14 0.20 -3.11
C GLU A 43 -15.53 1.31 -3.97
N LEU A 44 -14.67 0.93 -4.89
CA LEU A 44 -14.11 1.85 -5.86
C LEU A 44 -15.25 2.47 -6.70
N PRO A 45 -15.33 3.81 -6.81
CA PRO A 45 -16.46 4.48 -7.49
C PRO A 45 -16.42 4.35 -9.03
N ILE A 46 -15.42 3.66 -9.56
CA ILE A 46 -15.24 3.38 -10.99
C ILE A 46 -14.84 1.91 -11.18
N ALA A 47 -14.91 1.41 -12.41
CA ALA A 47 -14.38 0.09 -12.73
C ALA A 47 -12.85 0.05 -12.53
N ALA A 48 -12.32 -1.06 -12.06
CA ALA A 48 -10.87 -1.23 -11.89
C ALA A 48 -10.11 -1.05 -13.22
N SER A 49 -10.74 -1.36 -14.35
CA SER A 49 -10.22 -1.11 -15.71
C SER A 49 -10.03 0.36 -16.04
N ASP A 50 -10.72 1.26 -15.34
CA ASP A 50 -10.69 2.71 -15.58
C ASP A 50 -9.69 3.43 -14.66
N VAL A 51 -8.98 2.69 -13.81
CA VAL A 51 -7.86 3.19 -13.02
C VAL A 51 -6.62 3.24 -13.90
N ASP A 52 -6.04 4.43 -14.06
CA ASP A 52 -4.88 4.66 -14.94
C ASP A 52 -3.59 4.14 -14.31
N CYS A 53 -3.38 4.37 -13.01
CA CYS A 53 -2.21 3.86 -12.30
C CYS A 53 -2.45 3.76 -10.78
N ILE A 54 -1.55 3.02 -10.12
CA ILE A 54 -1.46 2.93 -8.67
C ILE A 54 -0.11 3.50 -8.24
N LEU A 55 -0.11 4.34 -7.21
CA LEU A 55 1.08 4.83 -6.53
C LEU A 55 1.16 4.11 -5.19
N LEU A 56 2.22 3.35 -4.95
CA LEU A 56 2.34 2.53 -3.74
C LEU A 56 3.42 3.07 -2.81
N THR A 57 3.03 3.38 -1.57
CA THR A 57 3.93 3.92 -0.55
C THR A 57 4.93 2.88 -0.05
N HIS A 58 4.47 1.66 0.24
CA HIS A 58 5.31 0.56 0.73
C HIS A 58 4.62 -0.80 0.60
N ALA A 59 5.33 -1.88 0.94
CA ALA A 59 4.91 -3.24 0.60
C ALA A 59 4.01 -3.94 1.62
N HIS A 60 3.67 -3.33 2.77
CA HIS A 60 2.77 -3.98 3.72
C HIS A 60 1.42 -4.32 3.08
N ILE A 61 0.80 -5.41 3.53
CA ILE A 61 -0.43 -5.94 2.92
C ILE A 61 -1.62 -5.00 3.12
N ASP A 62 -1.66 -4.24 4.19
CA ASP A 62 -2.66 -3.18 4.44
C ASP A 62 -2.47 -1.93 3.56
N HIS A 63 -1.42 -1.89 2.71
CA HIS A 63 -1.19 -0.89 1.66
C HIS A 63 -1.17 -1.47 0.25
N SER A 64 -0.82 -2.75 0.09
CA SER A 64 -0.61 -3.37 -1.22
C SER A 64 -1.53 -4.57 -1.51
N GLY A 65 -2.18 -5.12 -0.49
CA GLY A 65 -2.77 -6.46 -0.51
C GLY A 65 -3.95 -6.64 -1.48
N LEU A 66 -4.62 -5.59 -1.91
CA LEU A 66 -5.69 -5.66 -2.91
C LEU A 66 -5.24 -5.36 -4.35
N ILE A 67 -3.97 -5.04 -4.59
CA ILE A 67 -3.44 -4.82 -5.94
C ILE A 67 -3.68 -6.04 -6.87
N PRO A 68 -3.47 -7.30 -6.43
CA PRO A 68 -3.81 -8.45 -7.26
C PRO A 68 -5.31 -8.57 -7.56
N LEU A 69 -6.18 -8.19 -6.63
CA LEU A 69 -7.63 -8.15 -6.88
C LEU A 69 -8.00 -7.09 -7.93
N MET A 70 -7.33 -5.93 -7.91
CA MET A 70 -7.48 -4.93 -8.97
C MET A 70 -7.15 -5.52 -10.34
N TYR A 71 -6.06 -6.30 -10.43
CA TYR A 71 -5.69 -7.01 -11.67
C TYR A 71 -6.77 -8.00 -12.12
N VAL A 72 -7.34 -8.80 -11.19
CA VAL A 72 -8.45 -9.71 -11.47
C VAL A 72 -9.67 -8.94 -12.03
N ASN A 73 -9.95 -7.78 -11.45
CA ASN A 73 -11.07 -6.92 -11.82
C ASN A 73 -10.82 -6.04 -13.05
N GLY A 74 -9.70 -6.25 -13.78
CA GLY A 74 -9.44 -5.63 -15.08
C GLY A 74 -8.44 -4.47 -15.07
N PHE A 75 -7.84 -4.11 -13.94
CA PHE A 75 -6.74 -3.12 -13.90
C PHE A 75 -5.57 -3.59 -14.78
N ARG A 76 -5.08 -2.68 -15.63
CA ARG A 76 -3.94 -2.94 -16.53
C ARG A 76 -2.93 -1.78 -16.56
N GLY A 77 -3.13 -0.79 -15.70
CA GLY A 77 -2.22 0.34 -15.53
C GLY A 77 -0.90 -0.07 -14.88
N GLN A 78 -0.02 0.89 -14.68
CA GLN A 78 1.26 0.69 -13.99
C GLN A 78 1.12 0.91 -12.48
N VAL A 79 1.93 0.18 -11.71
CA VAL A 79 2.08 0.38 -10.26
C VAL A 79 3.44 1.01 -10.02
N TYR A 80 3.46 2.30 -9.70
CA TYR A 80 4.68 3.03 -9.38
C TYR A 80 5.01 2.88 -7.91
N SER A 81 6.22 2.45 -7.61
CA SER A 81 6.75 2.35 -6.25
C SER A 81 8.26 2.51 -6.26
N THR A 82 8.91 2.54 -5.11
CA THR A 82 10.37 2.36 -5.10
C THR A 82 10.76 0.98 -5.57
N SER A 83 11.97 0.83 -6.11
CA SER A 83 12.45 -0.47 -6.58
C SER A 83 12.49 -1.54 -5.49
N ALA A 84 12.79 -1.15 -4.24
CA ALA A 84 12.80 -2.08 -3.11
C ALA A 84 11.37 -2.50 -2.71
N THR A 85 10.40 -1.57 -2.73
CA THR A 85 8.99 -1.88 -2.52
C THR A 85 8.47 -2.85 -3.57
N ALA A 86 8.81 -2.65 -4.85
CA ALA A 86 8.42 -3.57 -5.93
C ALA A 86 8.95 -5.00 -5.70
N GLN A 87 10.21 -5.13 -5.28
CA GLN A 87 10.82 -6.43 -4.97
C GLN A 87 10.19 -7.10 -3.75
N LEU A 88 9.88 -6.34 -2.70
CA LEU A 88 9.17 -6.86 -1.53
C LEU A 88 7.74 -7.28 -1.87
N CYS A 89 7.03 -6.52 -2.68
CA CYS A 89 5.67 -6.87 -3.14
C CYS A 89 5.67 -8.19 -3.93
N GLU A 90 6.71 -8.48 -4.70
CA GLU A 90 6.82 -9.77 -5.39
C GLU A 90 6.80 -10.96 -4.42
N ILE A 91 7.37 -10.80 -3.23
CA ILE A 91 7.36 -11.82 -2.17
C ILE A 91 6.02 -11.77 -1.42
N MET A 92 5.64 -10.60 -0.91
CA MET A 92 4.50 -10.41 -0.02
C MET A 92 3.16 -10.77 -0.67
N LEU A 93 2.94 -10.38 -1.93
CA LEU A 93 1.69 -10.66 -2.65
C LEU A 93 1.55 -12.13 -3.00
N ARG A 94 2.65 -12.81 -3.33
CA ARG A 94 2.64 -14.27 -3.54
C ARG A 94 2.37 -15.02 -2.23
N ASP A 95 2.97 -14.61 -1.13
CA ASP A 95 2.73 -15.20 0.18
C ASP A 95 1.27 -15.01 0.59
N SER A 96 0.73 -13.80 0.43
CA SER A 96 -0.69 -13.52 0.68
C SER A 96 -1.62 -14.39 -0.17
N ALA A 97 -1.34 -14.57 -1.47
CA ALA A 97 -2.10 -15.47 -2.33
C ALA A 97 -2.05 -16.92 -1.83
N HIS A 98 -0.85 -17.39 -1.45
CA HIS A 98 -0.66 -18.74 -0.93
C HIS A 98 -1.47 -18.97 0.36
N ILE A 99 -1.41 -18.03 1.31
CA ILE A 99 -2.16 -18.08 2.56
C ILE A 99 -3.67 -18.15 2.30
N GLN A 100 -4.19 -17.27 1.44
CA GLN A 100 -5.62 -17.25 1.09
C GLN A 100 -6.08 -18.55 0.42
N MET A 101 -5.30 -19.07 -0.51
CA MET A 101 -5.60 -20.34 -1.20
C MET A 101 -5.59 -21.53 -0.21
N PHE A 102 -4.58 -21.60 0.67
CA PHE A 102 -4.49 -22.62 1.70
C PHE A 102 -5.66 -22.54 2.68
N GLU A 103 -6.02 -21.35 3.11
CA GLU A 103 -7.17 -21.12 4.00
C GLU A 103 -8.49 -21.53 3.33
N ALA A 104 -8.66 -21.19 2.05
CA ALA A 104 -9.82 -21.59 1.26
C ALA A 104 -9.95 -23.13 1.18
N GLU A 105 -8.87 -23.82 0.87
CA GLU A 105 -8.87 -25.29 0.86
C GLU A 105 -9.21 -25.88 2.22
N TRP A 106 -8.65 -25.35 3.30
CA TRP A 106 -8.90 -25.84 4.65
C TRP A 106 -10.37 -25.62 5.06
N ARG A 107 -10.91 -24.42 4.82
CA ARG A 107 -12.31 -24.09 5.12
C ARG A 107 -13.27 -24.94 4.30
N ASN A 108 -13.00 -25.15 3.02
CA ASN A 108 -13.85 -25.95 2.12
C ASN A 108 -13.82 -27.43 2.48
N ARG A 109 -12.66 -28.00 2.87
CA ARG A 109 -12.59 -29.36 3.42
C ARG A 109 -13.40 -29.51 4.70
N LYS A 110 -13.38 -28.51 5.59
CA LYS A 110 -14.19 -28.50 6.81
C LYS A 110 -15.69 -28.38 6.50
N ALA A 111 -16.06 -27.55 5.54
CA ALA A 111 -17.44 -27.39 5.07
C ALA A 111 -18.01 -28.69 4.49
N ALA A 112 -17.26 -29.39 3.65
CA ALA A 112 -17.65 -30.68 3.08
C ALA A 112 -17.93 -31.74 4.15
N ARG A 113 -17.12 -31.78 5.22
CA ARG A 113 -17.32 -32.71 6.36
C ARG A 113 -18.56 -32.38 7.21
N SER A 114 -19.04 -31.14 7.19
CA SER A 114 -20.22 -30.66 7.92
C SER A 114 -21.55 -30.92 7.20
N GLY A 115 -21.55 -31.65 6.07
CA GLY A 115 -22.74 -31.95 5.28
C GLY A 115 -23.20 -30.82 4.37
N GLY A 116 -22.31 -29.98 3.91
CA GLY A 116 -22.59 -28.96 2.88
C GLY A 116 -23.41 -27.75 3.37
N LYS A 117 -23.52 -27.52 4.66
CA LYS A 117 -24.26 -26.38 5.25
C LYS A 117 -23.50 -25.05 5.19
N LEU A 118 -22.22 -25.06 4.90
CA LEU A 118 -21.38 -23.86 4.83
C LEU A 118 -21.14 -23.49 3.37
N LYS A 119 -21.19 -22.17 3.08
CA LYS A 119 -20.87 -21.61 1.78
C LYS A 119 -19.40 -21.88 1.43
N GLU A 120 -19.13 -22.17 0.15
CA GLU A 120 -17.76 -22.30 -0.33
C GLU A 120 -17.00 -21.00 -0.14
N PHE A 121 -15.78 -21.10 0.39
CA PHE A 121 -14.89 -19.97 0.55
C PHE A 121 -13.98 -19.86 -0.68
N VAL A 122 -13.97 -18.68 -1.31
CA VAL A 122 -13.14 -18.40 -2.49
C VAL A 122 -12.11 -17.34 -2.09
N PRO A 123 -10.80 -17.55 -2.40
CA PRO A 123 -9.79 -16.53 -2.15
C PRO A 123 -10.09 -15.27 -3.00
N LEU A 124 -9.67 -14.10 -2.53
CA LEU A 124 -9.85 -12.84 -3.27
C LEU A 124 -9.11 -12.86 -4.60
N TYR A 125 -7.95 -13.50 -4.63
CA TYR A 125 -7.13 -13.72 -5.81
C TYR A 125 -6.26 -14.97 -5.63
N ASP A 126 -5.75 -15.47 -6.72
CA ASP A 126 -4.86 -16.62 -6.77
C ASP A 126 -3.39 -16.24 -7.01
N MET A 127 -2.53 -17.24 -7.07
CA MET A 127 -1.09 -17.07 -7.32
C MET A 127 -0.83 -16.44 -8.69
N ASP A 128 -1.60 -16.78 -9.71
CA ASP A 128 -1.42 -16.25 -11.06
C ASP A 128 -1.70 -14.75 -11.12
N ALA A 129 -2.71 -14.28 -10.42
CA ALA A 129 -3.02 -12.86 -10.31
C ALA A 129 -1.87 -12.11 -9.60
N ALA A 130 -1.36 -12.65 -8.48
CA ALA A 130 -0.25 -12.05 -7.75
C ALA A 130 1.03 -11.97 -8.61
N VAL A 131 1.36 -13.04 -9.33
CA VAL A 131 2.53 -13.07 -10.23
C VAL A 131 2.38 -12.11 -11.41
N ASN A 132 1.19 -12.04 -12.01
CA ASN A 132 0.98 -11.22 -13.20
C ASN A 132 0.94 -9.73 -12.88
N VAL A 133 0.34 -9.30 -11.76
CA VAL A 133 0.32 -7.90 -11.39
C VAL A 133 1.72 -7.37 -11.06
N CYS A 134 2.62 -8.20 -10.53
CA CYS A 134 4.00 -7.80 -10.28
C CYS A 134 4.76 -7.37 -11.55
N LYS A 135 4.32 -7.80 -12.73
CA LYS A 135 4.88 -7.35 -14.02
C LYS A 135 4.49 -5.91 -14.40
N GLN A 136 3.50 -5.34 -13.73
CA GLN A 136 3.04 -3.95 -13.93
C GLN A 136 3.79 -2.95 -13.04
N PHE A 137 4.66 -3.42 -12.14
CA PHE A 137 5.41 -2.54 -11.26
C PHE A 137 6.52 -1.80 -12.01
N VAL A 138 6.61 -0.50 -11.73
CA VAL A 138 7.66 0.41 -12.21
C VAL A 138 8.45 0.89 -11.01
N GLY A 139 9.70 0.44 -10.91
CA GLY A 139 10.62 0.81 -9.84
C GLY A 139 11.16 2.24 -10.01
N CYS A 140 10.90 3.09 -9.06
CA CYS A 140 11.37 4.47 -8.99
C CYS A 140 12.54 4.60 -7.98
N GLU A 141 13.41 5.58 -8.21
CA GLU A 141 14.46 5.98 -7.28
C GLU A 141 13.94 7.05 -6.31
N TYR A 142 14.45 7.05 -5.09
CA TYR A 142 14.17 8.12 -4.14
C TYR A 142 14.64 9.49 -4.64
N ASP A 143 13.95 10.53 -4.24
CA ASP A 143 14.28 11.93 -4.45
C ASP A 143 14.33 12.36 -5.94
N ARG A 144 13.92 11.48 -6.86
CA ARG A 144 13.83 11.77 -8.29
C ARG A 144 12.38 12.04 -8.69
N VAL A 145 12.18 13.09 -9.50
CA VAL A 145 10.87 13.43 -10.07
C VAL A 145 10.66 12.62 -11.36
N TYR A 146 9.49 12.02 -11.48
CA TYR A 146 9.04 11.29 -12.66
C TYR A 146 7.79 11.95 -13.23
N ASP A 147 7.81 12.22 -14.53
CA ASP A 147 6.61 12.60 -15.29
C ASP A 147 5.90 11.31 -15.70
N ILE A 148 4.77 10.98 -15.07
CA ILE A 148 4.05 9.72 -15.32
C ILE A 148 2.93 9.88 -16.35
N ALA A 149 2.43 11.10 -16.51
CA ALA A 149 1.46 11.48 -17.54
C ALA A 149 1.46 13.00 -17.72
N GLU A 150 0.74 13.48 -18.76
CA GLU A 150 0.55 14.93 -18.94
C GLU A 150 -0.14 15.52 -17.69
N GLY A 151 0.50 16.51 -17.08
CA GLY A 151 0.00 17.17 -15.87
C GLY A 151 0.25 16.45 -14.56
N ILE A 152 0.82 15.24 -14.55
CA ILE A 152 1.12 14.50 -13.31
C ILE A 152 2.59 14.18 -13.19
N LYS A 153 3.20 14.68 -12.11
CA LYS A 153 4.56 14.32 -11.68
C LYS A 153 4.52 13.71 -10.30
N ILE A 154 5.44 12.77 -10.05
CA ILE A 154 5.56 12.10 -8.75
C ILE A 154 7.00 12.09 -8.26
N ARG A 155 7.18 11.99 -6.95
CA ARG A 155 8.46 11.74 -6.30
C ARG A 155 8.25 10.89 -5.06
N PHE A 156 9.17 9.96 -4.83
CA PHE A 156 9.23 9.12 -3.64
C PHE A 156 10.31 9.64 -2.69
N THR A 157 9.94 9.88 -1.44
CA THR A 157 10.86 10.37 -0.39
C THR A 157 10.91 9.35 0.75
N ASP A 158 12.12 8.89 1.11
CA ASP A 158 12.35 7.88 2.13
C ASP A 158 11.79 8.30 3.50
N VAL A 159 10.93 7.49 4.08
CA VAL A 159 10.29 7.74 5.39
C VAL A 159 10.74 6.77 6.49
N GLY A 160 11.73 5.92 6.22
CA GLY A 160 12.37 5.09 7.26
C GLY A 160 11.45 4.12 7.99
N HIS A 161 10.36 3.68 7.39
CA HIS A 161 9.43 2.72 7.98
C HIS A 161 9.90 1.28 7.76
N LEU A 162 10.10 0.90 6.50
CA LEU A 162 10.74 -0.36 6.10
C LEU A 162 11.57 -0.14 4.81
N LEU A 163 12.23 -1.18 4.32
CA LEU A 163 12.99 -1.11 3.08
C LEU A 163 12.05 -0.73 1.91
N GLY A 164 12.36 0.37 1.25
CA GLY A 164 11.59 0.86 0.12
C GLY A 164 10.45 1.79 0.49
N SER A 165 10.07 1.94 1.76
CA SER A 165 8.97 2.80 2.16
C SER A 165 9.20 4.26 1.77
N ALA A 166 8.14 4.93 1.33
CA ALA A 166 8.21 6.30 0.89
C ALA A 166 6.94 7.10 1.18
N SER A 167 7.10 8.39 1.47
CA SER A 167 6.06 9.36 1.17
C SER A 167 6.02 9.62 -0.33
N ILE A 168 4.83 9.83 -0.86
CA ILE A 168 4.62 10.11 -2.28
C ILE A 168 4.19 11.57 -2.42
N GLU A 169 4.97 12.33 -3.18
CA GLU A 169 4.63 13.67 -3.59
C GLU A 169 4.02 13.61 -4.99
N VAL A 170 2.86 14.20 -5.16
CA VAL A 170 2.15 14.26 -6.45
C VAL A 170 1.93 15.73 -6.80
N TRP A 171 2.47 16.18 -7.92
CA TRP A 171 2.14 17.47 -8.52
C TRP A 171 1.10 17.23 -9.60
N ALA A 172 -0.08 17.84 -9.44
CA ALA A 172 -1.16 17.79 -10.39
C ALA A 172 -1.34 19.17 -11.02
N THR A 173 -1.19 19.24 -12.34
CA THR A 173 -1.38 20.47 -13.11
C THR A 173 -2.70 20.41 -13.85
N GLU A 174 -3.61 21.29 -13.51
CA GLU A 174 -4.93 21.42 -14.13
C GLU A 174 -4.96 22.63 -15.05
N LYS A 175 -5.49 22.45 -16.25
CA LYS A 175 -5.74 23.56 -17.21
C LYS A 175 -7.01 24.29 -16.78
N THR A 176 -6.89 25.57 -16.46
CA THR A 176 -8.02 26.42 -16.09
C THR A 176 -8.19 27.58 -17.10
N GLU A 177 -9.32 28.25 -17.04
CA GLU A 177 -9.56 29.45 -17.89
C GLU A 177 -8.55 30.55 -17.67
N ASN A 178 -7.92 30.61 -16.48
CA ASN A 178 -6.93 31.61 -16.07
C ASN A 178 -5.48 31.12 -16.24
N GLY A 179 -5.24 29.99 -16.90
CA GLY A 179 -3.93 29.36 -17.07
C GLY A 179 -3.79 28.07 -16.28
N ASP A 180 -2.63 27.47 -16.36
CA ASP A 180 -2.35 26.20 -15.69
C ASP A 180 -2.13 26.45 -14.19
N VAL A 181 -2.80 25.64 -13.36
CA VAL A 181 -2.64 25.63 -11.89
C VAL A 181 -2.06 24.32 -11.47
N THR A 182 -0.94 24.36 -10.75
CA THR A 182 -0.30 23.16 -10.19
C THR A 182 -0.48 23.14 -8.69
N GLU A 183 -1.04 22.07 -8.16
CA GLU A 183 -1.17 21.81 -6.73
C GLU A 183 -0.33 20.59 -6.36
N LYS A 184 0.29 20.65 -5.18
CA LYS A 184 1.11 19.55 -4.64
C LYS A 184 0.40 18.88 -3.47
N ILE A 185 0.11 17.60 -3.63
CA ILE A 185 -0.40 16.76 -2.55
C ILE A 185 0.66 15.74 -2.11
N VAL A 186 0.77 15.50 -0.81
CA VAL A 186 1.70 14.54 -0.20
C VAL A 186 0.91 13.47 0.52
N PHE A 187 1.21 12.22 0.22
CA PHE A 187 0.74 11.06 0.97
C PHE A 187 1.90 10.53 1.80
N SER A 188 1.76 10.51 3.12
CA SER A 188 2.85 10.14 4.02
C SER A 188 3.26 8.67 3.87
N GLY A 189 2.32 7.78 3.56
CA GLY A 189 2.45 6.38 3.91
C GLY A 189 2.68 6.25 5.42
N ASP A 190 3.21 5.14 5.85
CA ASP A 190 3.64 4.92 7.23
C ASP A 190 5.02 5.52 7.47
N ILE A 191 5.15 6.29 8.54
CA ILE A 191 6.37 7.01 8.87
C ILE A 191 7.15 6.22 9.94
N GLY A 192 8.43 5.98 9.66
CA GLY A 192 9.30 5.27 10.59
C GLY A 192 9.80 6.13 11.74
N ASN A 193 10.38 5.45 12.73
CA ASN A 193 11.07 6.10 13.84
C ASN A 193 12.51 6.43 13.47
N ILE A 194 13.08 7.45 14.12
CA ILE A 194 14.49 7.80 14.04
C ILE A 194 15.38 6.76 14.74
N ASN A 195 16.65 6.71 14.34
CA ASN A 195 17.68 5.85 14.94
C ASN A 195 17.36 4.35 14.87
N LYS A 196 16.61 3.88 13.89
CA LYS A 196 16.44 2.44 13.63
C LYS A 196 17.72 1.86 13.01
N PRO A 197 18.15 0.65 13.43
CA PRO A 197 19.24 -0.03 12.73
C PRO A 197 18.84 -0.38 11.31
N ILE A 198 19.79 -0.30 10.36
CA ILE A 198 19.66 -0.71 8.94
C ILE A 198 18.84 0.27 8.08
N ILE A 199 17.80 0.89 8.61
CA ILE A 199 16.90 1.79 7.88
C ILE A 199 17.32 3.23 8.16
N LYS A 200 17.24 4.10 7.14
CA LYS A 200 17.54 5.52 7.28
C LYS A 200 16.44 6.22 8.08
N ASP A 201 16.82 7.30 8.75
CA ASP A 201 15.85 8.18 9.40
C ASP A 201 14.89 8.80 8.38
N PRO A 202 13.61 9.01 8.76
CA PRO A 202 12.63 9.58 7.86
C PRO A 202 13.02 10.99 7.41
N LYS A 203 12.89 11.24 6.12
CA LYS A 203 12.97 12.58 5.54
C LYS A 203 11.62 13.26 5.60
N HIS A 204 11.63 14.57 5.81
CA HIS A 204 10.42 15.38 5.82
C HIS A 204 10.23 16.09 4.48
N VAL A 205 9.05 15.91 3.91
CA VAL A 205 8.62 16.70 2.73
C VAL A 205 8.20 18.09 3.19
N ARG A 206 8.52 19.11 2.40
CA ARG A 206 8.15 20.51 2.63
C ARG A 206 7.35 21.04 1.44
N ASP A 207 6.70 22.16 1.65
CA ASP A 207 6.03 22.95 0.60
C ASP A 207 4.93 22.14 -0.12
N ALA A 208 4.01 21.54 0.63
CA ALA A 208 2.83 20.87 0.12
C ALA A 208 1.59 21.78 0.28
N ASP A 209 0.69 21.75 -0.71
CA ASP A 209 -0.62 22.41 -0.61
C ASP A 209 -1.58 21.55 0.23
N TYR A 210 -1.49 20.22 0.08
CA TYR A 210 -2.29 19.24 0.82
C TYR A 210 -1.41 18.11 1.34
N VAL A 211 -1.76 17.60 2.54
CA VAL A 211 -1.08 16.46 3.16
C VAL A 211 -2.11 15.43 3.64
N VAL A 212 -1.97 14.20 3.18
CA VAL A 212 -2.64 13.02 3.72
C VAL A 212 -1.63 12.29 4.58
N MET A 213 -1.86 12.21 5.90
CA MET A 213 -0.88 11.72 6.85
C MET A 213 -1.49 10.70 7.79
N GLU A 214 -0.73 9.63 8.07
CA GLU A 214 -1.09 8.66 9.10
C GLU A 214 -1.22 9.30 10.49
N SER A 215 -2.03 8.70 11.34
CA SER A 215 -2.19 9.12 12.73
C SER A 215 -2.23 7.95 13.72
N THR A 216 -1.67 6.81 13.36
CA THR A 216 -1.70 5.56 14.14
C THR A 216 -1.20 5.75 15.57
N TYR A 217 -0.16 6.50 15.75
CA TYR A 217 0.40 6.87 17.06
C TYR A 217 0.14 8.33 17.45
N GLY A 218 -0.86 8.98 16.87
CA GLY A 218 -1.17 10.40 17.14
C GLY A 218 -1.54 10.72 18.58
N ASN A 219 -1.99 9.75 19.36
CA ASN A 219 -2.40 9.90 20.77
C ASN A 219 -1.52 9.14 21.77
N ARG A 220 -0.43 8.50 21.33
CA ARG A 220 0.45 7.69 22.20
C ARG A 220 1.89 7.69 21.68
N SER A 221 2.85 7.42 22.56
CA SER A 221 4.24 7.24 22.20
C SER A 221 4.55 5.78 21.90
N HIS A 222 5.49 5.55 20.98
CA HIS A 222 6.20 4.28 20.93
C HIS A 222 6.97 4.10 22.24
N GLY A 223 7.00 2.89 22.79
CA GLY A 223 7.83 2.57 23.95
C GLY A 223 9.32 2.86 23.69
N GLY A 224 10.16 2.79 24.75
CA GLY A 224 11.61 2.99 24.61
C GLY A 224 12.22 2.05 23.57
N THR A 225 13.33 2.46 22.97
CA THR A 225 14.05 1.67 21.96
C THR A 225 14.48 0.32 22.56
N PRO A 226 14.05 -0.81 22.00
CA PRO A 226 14.44 -2.13 22.50
C PRO A 226 15.97 -2.30 22.43
N ASN A 227 16.54 -2.99 23.41
CA ASN A 227 17.93 -3.42 23.29
C ASN A 227 17.98 -4.65 22.37
N TYR A 228 18.18 -4.40 21.08
CA TYR A 228 18.20 -5.44 20.04
C TYR A 228 19.24 -6.55 20.31
N CYS A 229 20.35 -6.24 20.99
CA CYS A 229 21.34 -7.25 21.35
C CYS A 229 20.80 -8.24 22.38
N LEU A 230 20.01 -7.76 23.37
CA LEU A 230 19.39 -8.62 24.38
C LEU A 230 18.28 -9.48 23.79
N LEU A 231 17.47 -8.94 22.89
CA LEU A 231 16.44 -9.70 22.18
C LEU A 231 17.07 -10.82 21.35
N TYR A 232 18.12 -10.52 20.58
CA TYR A 232 18.80 -11.50 19.75
C TYR A 232 19.45 -12.63 20.57
N THR A 233 20.06 -12.30 21.72
CA THR A 233 20.69 -13.29 22.59
C THR A 233 19.70 -14.13 23.39
N SER A 234 18.55 -13.61 23.76
CA SER A 234 17.50 -14.39 24.46
C SER A 234 16.79 -15.37 23.50
N ASP A 235 16.51 -14.93 22.26
CA ASP A 235 15.89 -15.77 21.23
C ASP A 235 16.81 -16.95 20.87
N ALA A 236 18.11 -16.72 20.69
CA ALA A 236 19.09 -17.78 20.45
C ALA A 236 19.27 -18.77 21.62
N ALA A 237 18.85 -18.41 22.84
CA ALA A 237 18.89 -19.30 23.99
C ALA A 237 17.65 -20.20 24.08
N ASP A 238 16.50 -19.73 23.60
CA ASP A 238 15.25 -20.48 23.58
C ASP A 238 15.26 -21.61 22.51
N ASP A 239 15.99 -21.43 21.43
CA ASP A 239 16.19 -22.46 20.39
C ASP A 239 17.06 -23.64 20.82
N LEU A 240 17.70 -23.56 21.98
CA LEU A 240 18.57 -24.61 22.53
C LEU A 240 17.90 -25.50 23.61
N ILE A 241 16.64 -25.26 23.92
CA ILE A 241 15.86 -26.02 24.91
C ILE A 241 14.77 -26.82 24.22
#